data_8d723f571c890593db2a26bdd4025605
#
_entry.id   8d723f571c890593db2a26bdd4025605
#
_cell.length_a   1.000
_cell.length_b   1.000
_cell.length_c   1.000
_cell.angle_alpha   90.00
_cell.angle_beta   90.00
_cell.angle_gamma   90.00
#
_symmetry.space_group_name_H-M   'P 1'
#
loop_
_entity.id
_entity.type
_entity.pdbx_description
1 polymer ?
#
loop_
_entity_poly.entity_id
_entity_poly.type
_entity_poly.pdbx_seq_one_letter_code
_entity_poly.pdbx_strand_id
1 'polypeptide(L)'
;MTDNEKIVREFIAAWSELEPEQLVAYFTEDGVYHNMPIQPVSGHQDLLGFISGFIADWEKTDWEILNLVAQGDVVMVERIDRTVSGGRTVELPCLGVFEMRGGKIAAWRDYFDMSTYVKGLS
;
A
#
# COMPACT_ATOMS: atom_id res chain seq x y z
N MET A 1 8.34 6.49 -18.98
CA MET A 1 8.01 6.12 -17.59
C MET A 1 9.28 6.18 -16.77
N THR A 2 9.27 6.88 -15.62
CA THR A 2 10.42 6.96 -14.74
C THR A 2 10.62 5.63 -13.99
N ASP A 3 11.83 5.40 -13.47
CA ASP A 3 12.11 4.20 -12.68
C ASP A 3 11.25 4.16 -11.42
N ASN A 4 11.06 5.31 -10.74
CA ASN A 4 10.22 5.37 -9.55
C ASN A 4 8.77 5.05 -9.87
N GLU A 5 8.26 5.54 -10.98
CA GLU A 5 6.90 5.25 -11.43
C GLU A 5 6.72 3.75 -11.67
N LYS A 6 7.68 3.13 -12.35
CA LYS A 6 7.64 1.70 -12.64
C LYS A 6 7.66 0.86 -11.36
N ILE A 7 8.55 1.22 -10.42
CA ILE A 7 8.67 0.51 -9.14
C ILE A 7 7.36 0.60 -8.36
N VAL A 8 6.75 1.77 -8.29
CA VAL A 8 5.49 1.95 -7.56
C VAL A 8 4.37 1.14 -8.22
N ARG A 9 4.30 1.11 -9.56
CA ARG A 9 3.30 0.28 -10.27
C ARG A 9 3.49 -1.21 -9.95
N GLU A 10 4.73 -1.67 -9.92
CA GLU A 10 5.04 -3.05 -9.56
C GLU A 10 4.65 -3.35 -8.11
N PHE A 11 4.94 -2.43 -7.21
CA PHE A 11 4.60 -2.57 -5.80
C PHE A 11 3.08 -2.68 -5.60
N ILE A 12 2.31 -1.79 -6.25
CA ILE A 12 0.85 -1.81 -6.16
C ILE A 12 0.31 -3.17 -6.68
N ALA A 13 0.83 -3.64 -7.81
CA ALA A 13 0.41 -4.92 -8.37
C ALA A 13 0.77 -6.10 -7.47
N ALA A 14 1.89 -6.01 -6.76
CA ALA A 14 2.37 -7.10 -5.89
C ALA A 14 1.45 -7.39 -4.71
N TRP A 15 0.61 -6.44 -4.29
CA TRP A 15 -0.34 -6.68 -3.20
C TRP A 15 -1.30 -7.83 -3.48
N SER A 16 -1.62 -8.09 -4.76
CA SER A 16 -2.52 -9.17 -5.14
C SER A 16 -1.95 -10.56 -4.82
N GLU A 17 -0.65 -10.68 -4.60
CA GLU A 17 -0.01 -11.95 -4.26
C GLU A 17 -0.06 -12.27 -2.78
N LEU A 18 -0.41 -11.30 -1.94
CA LEU A 18 -0.56 -11.45 -0.49
C LEU A 18 0.70 -12.04 0.18
N GLU A 19 1.88 -11.53 -0.22
CA GLU A 19 3.19 -11.98 0.27
C GLU A 19 3.88 -10.86 1.04
N PRO A 20 3.72 -10.80 2.39
CA PRO A 20 4.25 -9.68 3.18
C PRO A 20 5.76 -9.44 2.99
N GLU A 21 6.55 -10.49 2.92
CA GLU A 21 8.01 -10.36 2.78
C GLU A 21 8.37 -9.70 1.45
N GLN A 22 7.64 -10.03 0.38
CA GLN A 22 7.84 -9.41 -0.93
C GLN A 22 7.53 -7.92 -0.88
N LEU A 23 6.46 -7.54 -0.18
CA LEU A 23 6.05 -6.15 -0.06
C LEU A 23 7.06 -5.32 0.75
N VAL A 24 7.54 -5.87 1.87
CA VAL A 24 8.51 -5.19 2.71
C VAL A 24 9.82 -4.95 1.96
N ALA A 25 10.20 -5.85 1.06
CA ALA A 25 11.44 -5.72 0.29
C ALA A 25 11.49 -4.47 -0.59
N TYR A 26 10.34 -3.86 -0.90
CA TYR A 26 10.30 -2.62 -1.66
C TYR A 26 10.68 -1.38 -0.84
N PHE A 27 10.74 -1.48 0.49
CA PHE A 27 11.02 -0.34 1.37
C PHE A 27 12.50 -0.24 1.69
N THR A 28 12.95 1.00 1.98
CA THR A 28 14.28 1.19 2.60
C THR A 28 14.27 0.55 3.98
N GLU A 29 15.46 0.32 4.58
CA GLU A 29 15.56 -0.31 5.90
C GLU A 29 14.79 0.46 6.97
N ASP A 30 14.75 1.79 6.87
CA ASP A 30 14.05 2.69 7.77
C ASP A 30 12.70 3.16 7.21
N GLY A 31 12.19 2.48 6.18
CA GLY A 31 10.97 2.88 5.50
C GLY A 31 9.76 3.01 6.42
N VAL A 32 8.86 3.94 6.05
CA VAL A 32 7.67 4.25 6.83
C VAL A 32 6.43 3.96 6.01
N TYR A 33 5.46 3.27 6.61
CA TYR A 33 4.14 3.05 6.03
C TYR A 33 3.12 3.67 6.99
N HIS A 34 2.40 4.66 6.51
CA HIS A 34 1.44 5.39 7.32
C HIS A 34 0.06 5.38 6.65
N ASN A 35 -0.81 4.51 7.13
CA ASN A 35 -2.24 4.62 6.83
C ASN A 35 -2.74 5.80 7.66
N MET A 36 -3.06 6.90 7.02
CA MET A 36 -3.27 8.17 7.69
C MET A 36 -4.26 8.14 8.86
N PRO A 37 -5.36 7.34 8.78
CA PRO A 37 -6.27 7.24 9.94
C PRO A 37 -5.67 6.59 11.19
N ILE A 38 -4.54 5.89 11.08
CA ILE A 38 -3.92 5.21 12.22
C ILE A 38 -2.44 5.59 12.34
N GLN A 39 -1.72 4.96 13.27
CA GLN A 39 -0.31 5.31 13.55
C GLN A 39 0.63 4.80 12.46
N PRO A 40 1.72 5.53 12.18
CA PRO A 40 2.73 5.05 11.23
C PRO A 40 3.52 3.87 11.79
N VAL A 41 4.04 3.05 10.87
CA VAL A 41 4.89 1.90 11.17
C VAL A 41 6.20 2.08 10.41
N SER A 42 7.34 1.83 11.06
CA SER A 42 8.65 2.04 10.42
C SER A 42 9.62 0.90 10.70
N GLY A 43 10.51 0.65 9.72
CA GLY A 43 11.50 -0.40 9.77
C GLY A 43 10.97 -1.74 9.30
N HIS A 44 11.85 -2.56 8.67
CA HIS A 44 11.44 -3.81 8.04
C HIS A 44 10.75 -4.78 8.99
N GLN A 45 11.25 -4.92 10.22
CA GLN A 45 10.66 -5.84 11.17
C GLN A 45 9.22 -5.46 11.53
N ASP A 46 9.00 -4.18 11.86
CA ASP A 46 7.68 -3.69 12.23
C ASP A 46 6.74 -3.64 11.01
N LEU A 47 7.27 -3.29 9.83
CA LEU A 47 6.50 -3.35 8.60
C LEU A 47 6.01 -4.77 8.31
N LEU A 48 6.88 -5.76 8.47
CA LEU A 48 6.52 -7.15 8.23
C LEU A 48 5.42 -7.60 9.17
N GLY A 49 5.55 -7.28 10.46
CA GLY A 49 4.52 -7.61 11.45
C GLY A 49 3.19 -6.95 11.15
N PHE A 50 3.22 -5.66 10.83
CA PHE A 50 2.00 -4.92 10.53
C PHE A 50 1.31 -5.45 9.27
N ILE A 51 2.04 -5.59 8.18
CA ILE A 51 1.46 -6.05 6.90
C ILE A 51 0.94 -7.47 7.04
N SER A 52 1.70 -8.36 7.70
CA SER A 52 1.25 -9.74 7.92
C SER A 52 -0.08 -9.79 8.67
N GLY A 53 -0.23 -8.98 9.72
CA GLY A 53 -1.48 -8.92 10.47
C GLY A 53 -2.60 -8.28 9.67
N PHE A 54 -2.27 -7.22 8.93
CA PHE A 54 -3.25 -6.45 8.14
C PHE A 54 -3.93 -7.32 7.07
N ILE A 55 -3.16 -8.14 6.37
CA ILE A 55 -3.68 -8.95 5.26
C ILE A 55 -4.02 -10.39 5.67
N ALA A 56 -3.85 -10.75 6.95
CA ALA A 56 -3.98 -12.14 7.41
C ALA A 56 -5.31 -12.79 7.01
N ASP A 57 -6.41 -12.04 7.05
CA ASP A 57 -7.74 -12.57 6.75
C ASP A 57 -8.21 -12.23 5.32
N TRP A 58 -7.35 -11.62 4.52
CA TRP A 58 -7.71 -11.30 3.15
C TRP A 58 -7.66 -12.55 2.27
N GLU A 59 -8.73 -12.82 1.57
CA GLU A 59 -8.80 -13.94 0.63
C GLU A 59 -8.24 -13.53 -0.73
N LYS A 60 -8.47 -12.25 -1.11
CA LYS A 60 -8.12 -11.73 -2.41
C LYS A 60 -8.05 -10.21 -2.34
N THR A 61 -7.13 -9.61 -3.07
CA THR A 61 -7.12 -8.16 -3.23
C THR A 61 -6.65 -7.80 -4.64
N ASP A 62 -7.24 -6.73 -5.18
CA ASP A 62 -6.90 -6.20 -6.50
C ASP A 62 -6.95 -4.69 -6.42
N TRP A 63 -5.82 -4.04 -6.67
CA TRP A 63 -5.66 -2.59 -6.53
C TRP A 63 -5.56 -1.96 -7.92
N GLU A 64 -6.61 -1.26 -8.30
CA GLU A 64 -6.68 -0.61 -9.61
C GLU A 64 -6.14 0.82 -9.54
N ILE A 65 -5.16 1.15 -10.39
CA ILE A 65 -4.63 2.50 -10.50
C ILE A 65 -5.53 3.30 -11.45
N LEU A 66 -6.09 4.40 -10.95
CA LEU A 66 -6.90 5.31 -11.75
C LEU A 66 -6.03 6.40 -12.36
N ASN A 67 -5.15 7.00 -11.55
CA ASN A 67 -4.22 8.03 -11.99
C ASN A 67 -2.92 7.89 -11.22
N LEU A 68 -1.81 8.17 -11.89
CA LEU A 68 -0.50 8.18 -11.26
C LEU A 68 0.29 9.36 -11.82
N VAL A 69 0.89 10.14 -10.92
CA VAL A 69 1.78 11.23 -11.30
C VAL A 69 3.09 11.07 -10.53
N ALA A 70 4.20 11.35 -11.19
CA ALA A 70 5.53 11.26 -10.60
C ALA A 70 6.31 12.51 -10.92
N GLN A 71 6.99 13.06 -9.91
CA GLN A 71 7.89 14.19 -10.08
C GLN A 71 9.06 14.01 -9.11
N GLY A 72 10.28 13.91 -9.64
CA GLY A 72 11.45 13.65 -8.81
C GLY A 72 11.29 12.35 -8.03
N ASP A 73 11.45 12.44 -6.71
CA ASP A 73 11.36 11.28 -5.83
C ASP A 73 9.96 11.07 -5.24
N VAL A 74 8.97 11.80 -5.72
CA VAL A 74 7.58 11.67 -5.22
C VAL A 74 6.69 11.07 -6.30
N VAL A 75 5.93 10.04 -5.92
CA VAL A 75 4.93 9.40 -6.79
C VAL A 75 3.60 9.43 -6.06
N MET A 76 2.56 9.92 -6.73
CA MET A 76 1.20 9.92 -6.18
C MET A 76 0.31 9.03 -7.01
N VAL A 77 -0.47 8.19 -6.35
CA VAL A 77 -1.32 7.20 -7.00
C VAL A 77 -2.72 7.27 -6.44
N GLU A 78 -3.67 7.61 -7.30
CA GLU A 78 -5.09 7.48 -6.99
C GLU A 78 -5.52 6.08 -7.43
N ARG A 79 -6.15 5.33 -6.52
CA ARG A 79 -6.52 3.96 -6.83
C ARG A 79 -7.79 3.52 -6.10
N ILE A 80 -8.32 2.40 -6.53
CA ILE A 80 -9.39 1.70 -5.80
C ILE A 80 -8.84 0.34 -5.41
N ASP A 81 -8.82 0.07 -4.10
CA ASP A 81 -8.41 -1.22 -3.56
C ASP A 81 -9.65 -2.07 -3.34
N ARG A 82 -9.74 -3.18 -4.10
CA ARG A 82 -10.87 -4.13 -3.97
C ARG A 82 -10.37 -5.36 -3.25
N THR A 83 -10.93 -5.62 -2.07
CA THR A 83 -10.47 -6.69 -1.19
C THR A 83 -11.64 -7.56 -0.76
N VAL A 84 -11.42 -8.88 -0.74
CA VAL A 84 -12.38 -9.85 -0.22
C VAL A 84 -11.80 -10.42 1.07
N SER A 85 -12.58 -10.35 2.14
CA SER A 85 -12.19 -10.86 3.45
C SER A 85 -13.44 -11.37 4.18
N GLY A 86 -13.40 -12.63 4.63
CA GLY A 86 -14.54 -13.24 5.31
C GLY A 86 -15.79 -13.29 4.44
N GLY A 87 -15.63 -13.47 3.13
CA GLY A 87 -16.74 -13.48 2.19
C GLY A 87 -17.34 -12.12 1.88
N ARG A 88 -16.76 -11.04 2.41
CA ARG A 88 -17.20 -9.66 2.16
C ARG A 88 -16.25 -8.96 1.23
N THR A 89 -16.78 -8.07 0.40
CA THR A 89 -15.98 -7.28 -0.54
C THR A 89 -16.03 -5.81 -0.15
N VAL A 90 -14.85 -5.19 -0.06
CA VAL A 90 -14.74 -3.74 0.14
C VAL A 90 -14.08 -3.12 -1.08
N GLU A 91 -14.63 -1.99 -1.54
CA GLU A 91 -14.00 -1.15 -2.56
C GLU A 91 -13.58 0.15 -1.87
N LEU A 92 -12.28 0.35 -1.74
CA LEU A 92 -11.73 1.47 -0.97
C LEU A 92 -10.99 2.43 -1.88
N PRO A 93 -11.56 3.63 -2.14
CA PRO A 93 -10.82 4.67 -2.83
C PRO A 93 -9.69 5.18 -1.95
N CYS A 94 -8.49 5.27 -2.51
CA CYS A 94 -7.29 5.67 -1.78
C CYS A 94 -6.44 6.62 -2.62
N LEU A 95 -5.70 7.49 -1.92
CA LEU A 95 -4.62 8.24 -2.53
C LEU A 95 -3.34 7.94 -1.79
N GLY A 96 -2.38 7.34 -2.48
CA GLY A 96 -1.07 7.03 -1.90
C GLY A 96 -0.03 8.04 -2.33
N VAL A 97 0.79 8.49 -1.38
CA VAL A 97 1.94 9.35 -1.64
C VAL A 97 3.19 8.56 -1.28
N PHE A 98 4.07 8.37 -2.26
CA PHE A 98 5.31 7.62 -2.09
C PHE A 98 6.49 8.55 -2.20
N GLU A 99 7.38 8.53 -1.20
CA GLU A 99 8.67 9.21 -1.27
C GLU A 99 9.72 8.13 -1.49
N MET A 100 10.48 8.27 -2.58
CA MET A 100 11.43 7.24 -3.02
C MET A 100 12.86 7.66 -2.69
N ARG A 101 13.71 6.67 -2.42
CA ARG A 101 15.12 6.89 -2.17
C ARG A 101 15.91 5.68 -2.69
N GLY A 102 16.76 5.92 -3.69
CA GLY A 102 17.59 4.86 -4.27
C GLY A 102 16.79 3.68 -4.83
N GLY A 103 15.63 3.96 -5.43
CA GLY A 103 14.78 2.91 -6.00
C GLY A 103 13.96 2.13 -4.98
N LYS A 104 13.89 2.62 -3.74
CA LYS A 104 13.11 2.00 -2.66
C LYS A 104 12.15 3.00 -2.09
N ILE A 105 11.11 2.51 -1.42
CA ILE A 105 10.11 3.36 -0.76
C ILE A 105 10.66 3.79 0.60
N ALA A 106 10.93 5.09 0.76
CA ALA A 106 11.37 5.64 2.04
C ALA A 106 10.17 5.98 2.92
N ALA A 107 9.07 6.42 2.32
CA ALA A 107 7.83 6.69 3.04
C ALA A 107 6.64 6.46 2.11
N TRP A 108 5.58 5.90 2.66
CA TRP A 108 4.31 5.72 1.96
C TRP A 108 3.18 6.16 2.88
N ARG A 109 2.42 7.13 2.44
CA ARG A 109 1.23 7.62 3.16
C ARG A 109 0.00 7.31 2.34
N ASP A 110 -0.93 6.59 2.94
CA ASP A 110 -2.20 6.24 2.30
C ASP A 110 -3.34 7.01 2.94
N TYR A 111 -4.05 7.77 2.12
CA TYR A 111 -5.19 8.58 2.54
C TYR A 111 -6.47 7.89 2.11
N PHE A 112 -7.31 7.53 3.07
CA PHE A 112 -8.58 6.86 2.81
C PHE A 112 -9.54 7.06 3.97
N ASP A 113 -10.80 6.74 3.73
CA ASP A 113 -11.85 6.82 4.77
C ASP A 113 -11.90 5.49 5.53
N MET A 114 -11.49 5.50 6.79
CA MET A 114 -11.49 4.31 7.64
C MET A 114 -12.91 3.74 7.81
N SER A 115 -13.92 4.60 7.87
CA SER A 115 -15.32 4.15 8.00
C SER A 115 -15.72 3.27 6.81
N THR A 116 -15.32 3.64 5.60
CA THR A 116 -15.59 2.83 4.40
C THR A 116 -14.95 1.45 4.52
N TYR A 117 -13.70 1.40 4.96
CA TYR A 117 -12.98 0.15 5.13
C TYR A 117 -13.65 -0.75 6.18
N VAL A 118 -13.91 -0.20 7.35
CA VAL A 118 -14.50 -0.95 8.48
C VAL A 118 -15.89 -1.46 8.12
N LYS A 119 -16.74 -0.62 7.53
CA LYS A 119 -18.10 -1.01 7.15
C LYS A 119 -18.11 -2.09 6.08
N GLY A 120 -17.14 -2.03 5.14
CA GLY A 120 -17.05 -3.01 4.07
C GLY A 120 -16.74 -4.41 4.60
N LEU A 121 -16.04 -4.51 5.73
CA LEU A 121 -15.65 -5.78 6.33
C LEU A 121 -16.54 -6.24 7.49
N SER A 122 -17.56 -5.47 7.81
CA SER A 122 -18.47 -5.77 8.94
C SER A 122 -19.61 -6.70 8.55
#